data_30517c446fe91b0dcd186d01a1be18de
#
_entry.id   30517c446fe91b0dcd186d01a1be18de
#
_cell.length_a   1.000
_cell.length_b   1.000
_cell.length_c   1.000
_cell.angle_alpha   90.00
_cell.angle_beta   90.00
_cell.angle_gamma   90.00
#
_symmetry.space_group_name_H-M   'P 1'
#
loop_
_entity.id
_entity.type
_entity.pdbx_description
1 polymer ?
#
loop_
_entity_poly.entity_id
_entity_poly.type
_entity_poly.pdbx_seq_one_letter_code
_entity_poly.pdbx_strand_id
1 'polypeptide(L)'
;MTENGNKIARILVALDAQAPNRTTIEAAVRLAEEFQAEIVGLFVTEADVLKLASLPTVRHLIGHTLTAQTLEPGAMERAFRVLADRARADLAAVAESHHVRWSFRTVSGGTEETVVTEATGFDVVTFGRGRYRRTVARASHTRCGVFVATPEMRSGRPIVLWSEGEHAPIGLAIRLAHQAQVKLLVLVQATLDDAIVAGLAQRIAAAGVRGEIRRRAADTSGEAYRALRGAHPGLLVINRATPLALEEDFESFVDSLDCAVFLTA
;
A
#
# COMPACT_ATOMS: atom_id res chain seq x y z
N MET A 1 -6.60 -23.96 -14.75
CA MET A 1 -5.39 -23.16 -14.65
C MET A 1 -5.58 -22.20 -13.51
N THR A 2 -4.81 -22.38 -12.57
CA THR A 2 -4.59 -22.00 -11.17
C THR A 2 -5.33 -20.78 -10.64
N GLU A 3 -6.37 -21.06 -9.83
CA GLU A 3 -7.01 -20.11 -8.88
C GLU A 3 -6.08 -19.63 -7.74
N ASN A 4 -4.79 -19.84 -7.85
CA ASN A 4 -3.84 -19.60 -6.75
C ASN A 4 -3.32 -18.15 -6.64
N GLY A 5 -3.78 -17.24 -7.49
CA GLY A 5 -3.32 -15.85 -7.50
C GLY A 5 -3.98 -14.91 -6.48
N ASN A 6 -4.89 -15.39 -5.64
CA ASN A 6 -5.78 -14.48 -4.89
C ASN A 6 -5.84 -14.74 -3.38
N LYS A 7 -4.94 -15.55 -2.82
CA LYS A 7 -4.90 -15.80 -1.38
C LYS A 7 -3.86 -14.91 -0.72
N ILE A 8 -4.32 -13.84 -0.07
CA ILE A 8 -3.48 -13.03 0.81
C ILE A 8 -3.52 -13.70 2.19
N ALA A 9 -2.40 -14.24 2.64
CA ALA A 9 -2.27 -14.91 3.92
C ALA A 9 -1.37 -14.14 4.90
N ARG A 10 -0.42 -13.34 4.37
CA ARG A 10 0.55 -12.59 5.17
C ARG A 10 0.75 -11.18 4.63
N ILE A 11 0.57 -10.20 5.50
CA ILE A 11 0.71 -8.77 5.18
C ILE A 11 1.85 -8.19 6.01
N LEU A 12 2.81 -7.57 5.34
CA LEU A 12 3.87 -6.77 5.97
C LEU A 12 3.42 -5.32 6.07
N VAL A 13 3.52 -4.72 7.24
CA VAL A 13 3.26 -3.29 7.44
C VAL A 13 4.59 -2.60 7.72
N ALA A 14 5.05 -1.79 6.78
CA ALA A 14 6.24 -1.00 6.95
C ALA A 14 5.94 0.21 7.84
N LEU A 15 6.58 0.26 9.00
CA LEU A 15 6.43 1.28 10.01
C LEU A 15 7.74 2.05 10.16
N ASP A 16 7.67 3.35 10.34
CA ASP A 16 8.85 4.18 10.45
C ASP A 16 8.79 5.16 11.64
N ALA A 17 9.94 5.77 11.92
CA ALA A 17 10.12 6.71 13.01
C ALA A 17 9.57 8.12 12.73
N GLN A 18 9.29 8.47 11.46
CA GLN A 18 9.06 9.86 11.05
C GLN A 18 7.60 10.20 10.80
N ALA A 19 6.73 9.20 10.59
CA ALA A 19 5.33 9.42 10.25
C ALA A 19 4.37 8.78 11.26
N PRO A 20 3.16 9.33 11.42
CA PRO A 20 2.11 8.66 12.17
C PRO A 20 1.75 7.34 11.48
N ASN A 21 2.06 6.22 12.13
CA ASN A 21 1.81 4.89 11.57
C ASN A 21 0.34 4.44 11.67
N ARG A 22 -0.47 5.13 12.48
CA ARG A 22 -1.81 4.68 12.86
C ARG A 22 -2.73 4.43 11.64
N THR A 23 -2.76 5.35 10.70
CA THR A 23 -3.61 5.21 9.49
C THR A 23 -3.17 4.01 8.63
N THR A 24 -1.86 3.84 8.47
CA THR A 24 -1.29 2.71 7.73
C THR A 24 -1.62 1.39 8.41
N ILE A 25 -1.54 1.35 9.73
CA ILE A 25 -1.91 0.21 10.57
C ILE A 25 -3.40 -0.11 10.41
N GLU A 26 -4.28 0.87 10.57
CA GLU A 26 -5.73 0.69 10.44
C GLU A 26 -6.12 0.15 9.05
N ALA A 27 -5.52 0.69 8.00
CA ALA A 27 -5.78 0.22 6.64
C ALA A 27 -5.28 -1.22 6.41
N ALA A 28 -4.10 -1.56 6.91
CA ALA A 28 -3.54 -2.90 6.82
C ALA A 28 -4.33 -3.92 7.64
N VAL A 29 -4.78 -3.54 8.85
CA VAL A 29 -5.60 -4.41 9.71
C VAL A 29 -6.95 -4.71 9.06
N ARG A 30 -7.61 -3.72 8.48
CA ARG A 30 -8.84 -3.95 7.71
C ARG A 30 -8.62 -4.89 6.53
N LEU A 31 -7.51 -4.73 5.81
CA LEU A 31 -7.15 -5.64 4.72
C LEU A 31 -6.90 -7.07 5.25
N ALA A 32 -6.23 -7.20 6.38
CA ALA A 32 -5.94 -8.50 7.00
C ALA A 32 -7.21 -9.20 7.53
N GLU A 33 -8.09 -8.45 8.17
CA GLU A 33 -9.40 -8.95 8.59
C GLU A 33 -10.19 -9.52 7.41
N GLU A 34 -10.21 -8.78 6.30
CA GLU A 34 -10.84 -9.16 5.03
C GLU A 34 -10.35 -10.52 4.53
N PHE A 35 -9.05 -10.71 4.50
CA PHE A 35 -8.42 -11.90 3.95
C PHE A 35 -8.13 -12.97 5.00
N GLN A 36 -8.49 -12.74 6.27
CA GLN A 36 -8.11 -13.59 7.41
C GLN A 36 -6.58 -13.82 7.45
N ALA A 37 -5.84 -12.79 7.07
CA ALA A 37 -4.40 -12.80 6.96
C ALA A 37 -3.72 -12.48 8.31
N GLU A 38 -2.46 -12.87 8.43
CA GLU A 38 -1.57 -12.46 9.52
C GLU A 38 -0.90 -11.13 9.17
N ILE A 39 -0.78 -10.24 10.15
CA ILE A 39 0.00 -9.01 10.02
C ILE A 39 1.35 -9.12 10.71
N VAL A 40 2.38 -8.64 10.03
CA VAL A 40 3.70 -8.44 10.62
C VAL A 40 4.05 -6.96 10.53
N GLY A 41 4.12 -6.28 11.66
CA GLY A 41 4.68 -4.94 11.75
C GLY A 41 6.20 -4.99 11.65
N LEU A 42 6.77 -4.30 10.69
CA LEU A 42 8.21 -4.15 10.51
C LEU A 42 8.62 -2.71 10.80
N PHE A 43 9.32 -2.50 11.89
CA PHE A 43 9.92 -1.20 12.20
C PHE A 43 11.39 -1.22 11.80
N VAL A 44 11.77 -0.30 10.90
CA VAL A 44 13.16 -0.19 10.44
C VAL A 44 13.83 0.97 11.13
N THR A 45 14.92 0.67 11.86
CA THR A 45 15.83 1.67 12.42
C THR A 45 16.91 2.02 11.39
N GLU A 46 17.00 3.28 11.00
CA GLU A 46 17.95 3.73 10.00
C GLU A 46 19.38 3.63 10.55
N ALA A 47 20.12 2.61 10.10
CA ALA A 47 21.48 2.35 10.51
C ALA A 47 22.43 3.54 10.23
N ASP A 48 22.20 4.28 9.15
CA ASP A 48 23.03 5.42 8.79
C ASP A 48 22.82 6.60 9.73
N VAL A 49 21.62 6.80 10.25
CA VAL A 49 21.35 7.81 11.28
C VAL A 49 22.09 7.46 12.58
N LEU A 50 22.10 6.17 12.95
CA LEU A 50 22.86 5.73 14.13
C LEU A 50 24.37 5.89 13.96
N LYS A 51 24.89 5.57 12.77
CA LYS A 51 26.32 5.78 12.43
C LYS A 51 26.67 7.27 12.47
N LEU A 52 25.83 8.14 11.88
CA LEU A 52 26.04 9.60 11.94
C LEU A 52 26.02 10.11 13.38
N ALA A 53 25.11 9.62 14.22
CA ALA A 53 25.04 9.99 15.63
C ALA A 53 26.29 9.55 16.41
N SER A 54 27.02 8.54 15.96
CA SER A 54 28.28 8.08 16.57
C SER A 54 29.49 8.91 16.21
N LEU A 55 29.41 9.82 15.25
CA LEU A 55 30.51 10.68 14.85
C LEU A 55 30.67 11.86 15.83
N PRO A 56 31.87 12.11 16.38
CA PRO A 56 32.09 13.13 17.42
C PRO A 56 31.87 14.57 16.95
N THR A 57 31.80 14.79 15.63
CA THR A 57 31.66 16.11 15.00
C THR A 57 30.22 16.45 14.63
N VAL A 58 29.28 15.50 14.73
CA VAL A 58 27.88 15.73 14.37
C VAL A 58 27.14 16.43 15.51
N ARG A 59 26.56 17.58 15.19
CA ARG A 59 25.74 18.35 16.11
C ARG A 59 24.30 18.40 15.61
N HIS A 60 23.38 18.16 16.50
CA HIS A 60 21.95 18.28 16.23
C HIS A 60 21.48 19.72 16.56
N LEU A 61 20.78 20.34 15.61
CA LEU A 61 20.13 21.63 15.82
C LEU A 61 18.74 21.39 16.40
N ILE A 62 18.54 21.82 17.64
CA ILE A 62 17.24 21.64 18.32
C ILE A 62 16.40 22.91 18.14
N GLY A 63 15.25 22.74 17.46
CA GLY A 63 14.17 23.71 17.39
C GLY A 63 14.56 25.08 16.86
N HIS A 64 13.78 26.09 17.23
CA HIS A 64 13.92 27.48 16.76
C HIS A 64 15.12 28.24 17.36
N THR A 65 15.79 27.65 18.35
CA THR A 65 16.92 28.31 19.05
C THR A 65 18.28 28.02 18.44
N LEU A 66 18.34 27.16 17.40
CA LEU A 66 19.59 26.78 16.71
C LEU A 66 20.72 26.35 17.66
N THR A 67 20.40 25.88 18.86
CA THR A 67 21.40 25.41 19.81
C THR A 67 21.96 24.07 19.32
N ALA A 68 23.27 24.03 19.01
CA ALA A 68 23.94 22.84 18.59
C ALA A 68 24.28 21.98 19.80
N GLN A 69 23.65 20.83 19.94
CA GLN A 69 24.00 19.83 20.93
C GLN A 69 24.70 18.65 20.28
N THR A 70 25.65 18.07 20.99
CA THR A 70 26.31 16.83 20.57
C THR A 70 25.29 15.70 20.62
N LEU A 71 25.13 14.98 19.52
CA LEU A 71 24.28 13.80 19.47
C LEU A 71 24.96 12.68 20.23
N GLU A 72 24.34 12.26 21.32
CA GLU A 72 24.78 11.07 22.04
C GLU A 72 24.22 9.81 21.36
N PRO A 73 25.06 8.87 20.91
CA PRO A 73 24.60 7.64 20.24
C PRO A 73 23.54 6.89 21.05
N GLY A 74 23.74 6.78 22.36
CA GLY A 74 22.77 6.14 23.25
C GLY A 74 21.42 6.87 23.38
N ALA A 75 21.37 8.18 23.14
CA ALA A 75 20.11 8.94 23.13
C ALA A 75 19.29 8.62 21.87
N MET A 76 19.94 8.49 20.70
CA MET A 76 19.29 8.14 19.46
C MET A 76 18.74 6.70 19.50
N GLU A 77 19.51 5.75 20.02
CA GLU A 77 19.04 4.37 20.19
C GLU A 77 17.83 4.30 21.12
N ARG A 78 17.84 5.06 22.23
CA ARG A 78 16.69 5.15 23.13
C ARG A 78 15.47 5.76 22.43
N ALA A 79 15.68 6.80 21.61
CA ALA A 79 14.58 7.41 20.86
C ALA A 79 13.96 6.42 19.87
N PHE A 80 14.77 5.69 19.08
CA PHE A 80 14.26 4.66 18.18
C PHE A 80 13.52 3.54 18.91
N ARG A 81 14.01 3.12 20.08
CA ARG A 81 13.32 2.11 20.91
C ARG A 81 11.95 2.59 21.34
N VAL A 82 11.84 3.82 21.85
CA VAL A 82 10.55 4.41 22.25
C VAL A 82 9.58 4.49 21.06
N LEU A 83 10.08 4.87 19.87
CA LEU A 83 9.26 4.93 18.66
C LEU A 83 8.80 3.55 18.20
N ALA A 84 9.69 2.55 18.27
CA ALA A 84 9.35 1.16 17.96
C ALA A 84 8.31 0.60 18.95
N ASP A 85 8.46 0.85 20.25
CA ASP A 85 7.52 0.41 21.27
C ASP A 85 6.14 1.06 21.07
N ARG A 86 6.11 2.34 20.71
CA ARG A 86 4.87 3.03 20.36
C ARG A 86 4.20 2.44 19.12
N ALA A 87 4.96 2.24 18.05
CA ALA A 87 4.44 1.62 16.83
C ALA A 87 3.91 0.20 17.07
N ARG A 88 4.59 -0.58 17.93
CA ARG A 88 4.13 -1.88 18.39
C ARG A 88 2.82 -1.80 19.15
N ALA A 89 2.71 -0.86 20.10
CA ALA A 89 1.50 -0.66 20.88
C ALA A 89 0.30 -0.23 20.01
N ASP A 90 0.54 0.67 19.05
CA ASP A 90 -0.48 1.10 18.08
C ASP A 90 -0.97 -0.10 17.22
N LEU A 91 -0.03 -0.93 16.72
CA LEU A 91 -0.38 -2.13 15.98
C LEU A 91 -1.18 -3.12 16.83
N ALA A 92 -0.73 -3.39 18.05
CA ALA A 92 -1.41 -4.29 18.99
C ALA A 92 -2.85 -3.83 19.22
N ALA A 93 -3.05 -2.57 19.58
CA ALA A 93 -4.36 -2.02 19.89
C ALA A 93 -5.36 -2.16 18.73
N VAL A 94 -4.92 -1.89 17.51
CA VAL A 94 -5.79 -1.99 16.34
C VAL A 94 -6.02 -3.46 15.94
N ALA A 95 -4.97 -4.28 15.87
CA ALA A 95 -5.08 -5.68 15.46
C ALA A 95 -5.93 -6.50 16.44
N GLU A 96 -5.78 -6.28 17.74
CA GLU A 96 -6.56 -6.98 18.77
C GLU A 96 -8.04 -6.57 18.72
N SER A 97 -8.35 -5.30 18.46
CA SER A 97 -9.75 -4.84 18.34
C SER A 97 -10.48 -5.46 17.14
N HIS A 98 -9.74 -5.88 16.11
CA HIS A 98 -10.26 -6.57 14.92
C HIS A 98 -10.03 -8.09 14.93
N HIS A 99 -9.51 -8.65 16.03
CA HIS A 99 -9.19 -10.07 16.17
C HIS A 99 -8.24 -10.60 15.09
N VAL A 100 -7.35 -9.75 14.58
CA VAL A 100 -6.35 -10.10 13.59
C VAL A 100 -5.09 -10.63 14.26
N ARG A 101 -4.56 -11.75 13.77
CA ARG A 101 -3.27 -12.28 14.24
C ARG A 101 -2.15 -11.34 13.83
N TRP A 102 -1.31 -10.98 14.78
CA TRP A 102 -0.24 -10.05 14.52
C TRP A 102 1.08 -10.44 15.19
N SER A 103 2.17 -9.96 14.64
CA SER A 103 3.49 -9.97 15.23
C SER A 103 4.23 -8.68 14.91
N PHE A 104 5.34 -8.43 15.59
CA PHE A 104 6.12 -7.21 15.40
C PHE A 104 7.61 -7.51 15.48
N ARG A 105 8.39 -6.91 14.63
CA ARG A 105 9.85 -7.00 14.65
C ARG A 105 10.50 -5.67 14.29
N THR A 106 11.69 -5.48 14.85
CA THR A 106 12.54 -4.33 14.55
C THR A 106 13.79 -4.83 13.84
N VAL A 107 14.16 -4.17 12.75
CA VAL A 107 15.35 -4.49 11.96
C VAL A 107 16.16 -3.21 11.76
N SER A 108 17.48 -3.31 11.84
CA SER A 108 18.39 -2.19 11.56
C SER A 108 18.89 -2.29 10.13
N GLY A 109 18.81 -1.20 9.36
CA GLY A 109 19.27 -1.18 7.97
C GLY A 109 18.86 0.09 7.24
N GLY A 110 19.08 0.10 5.92
CA GLY A 110 18.45 1.10 5.05
C GLY A 110 16.95 0.79 4.88
N THR A 111 16.11 1.75 5.18
CA THR A 111 14.65 1.51 5.26
C THR A 111 14.10 0.85 3.99
N GLU A 112 14.43 1.36 2.82
CA GLU A 112 13.90 0.85 1.54
C GLU A 112 14.38 -0.57 1.23
N GLU A 113 15.69 -0.81 1.34
CA GLU A 113 16.31 -2.09 1.01
C GLU A 113 15.86 -3.20 1.97
N THR A 114 15.77 -2.87 3.26
CA THR A 114 15.29 -3.78 4.29
C THR A 114 13.84 -4.18 4.03
N VAL A 115 12.95 -3.23 3.74
CA VAL A 115 11.54 -3.53 3.48
C VAL A 115 11.38 -4.39 2.23
N VAL A 116 12.12 -4.12 1.14
CA VAL A 116 12.07 -4.93 -0.10
C VAL A 116 12.55 -6.36 0.17
N THR A 117 13.64 -6.51 0.90
CA THR A 117 14.18 -7.85 1.26
C THR A 117 13.18 -8.63 2.11
N GLU A 118 12.63 -7.98 3.13
CA GLU A 118 11.65 -8.59 4.04
C GLU A 118 10.31 -8.91 3.35
N ALA A 119 9.93 -8.13 2.34
CA ALA A 119 8.68 -8.33 1.59
C ALA A 119 8.65 -9.65 0.78
N THR A 120 9.80 -10.27 0.50
CA THR A 120 9.86 -11.50 -0.30
C THR A 120 9.10 -12.67 0.31
N GLY A 121 8.86 -12.66 1.62
CA GLY A 121 8.10 -13.69 2.34
C GLY A 121 6.62 -13.35 2.57
N PHE A 122 6.10 -12.30 1.94
CA PHE A 122 4.75 -11.80 2.16
C PHE A 122 3.96 -11.69 0.85
N ASP A 123 2.63 -11.73 0.98
CA ASP A 123 1.74 -11.58 -0.16
C ASP A 123 1.47 -10.09 -0.48
N VAL A 124 1.48 -9.26 0.56
CA VAL A 124 1.27 -7.81 0.46
C VAL A 124 2.21 -7.06 1.40
N VAL A 125 2.77 -5.98 0.92
CA VAL A 125 3.44 -4.97 1.75
C VAL A 125 2.62 -3.69 1.77
N THR A 126 2.43 -3.13 2.96
CA THR A 126 1.66 -1.90 3.17
C THR A 126 2.56 -0.75 3.57
N PHE A 127 2.36 0.39 2.92
CA PHE A 127 3.06 1.64 3.20
C PHE A 127 2.08 2.77 3.47
N GLY A 128 2.50 3.75 4.26
CA GLY A 128 1.87 5.06 4.29
C GLY A 128 2.21 5.89 3.04
N ARG A 129 1.37 6.87 2.73
CA ARG A 129 1.58 7.80 1.61
C ARG A 129 2.91 8.57 1.77
N GLY A 130 3.58 8.83 0.66
CA GLY A 130 4.81 9.62 0.60
C GLY A 130 6.10 8.85 0.83
N ARG A 131 6.03 7.56 1.21
CA ARG A 131 7.21 6.74 1.50
C ARG A 131 7.45 5.58 0.56
N TYR A 132 6.50 5.32 -0.31
CA TYR A 132 6.59 4.15 -1.19
C TYR A 132 7.36 4.41 -2.49
N ARG A 133 7.66 5.67 -2.84
CA ARG A 133 8.21 6.06 -4.14
C ARG A 133 9.36 5.18 -4.62
N ARG A 134 10.43 5.08 -3.83
CA ARG A 134 11.58 4.25 -4.19
C ARG A 134 11.37 2.78 -3.91
N THR A 135 10.57 2.47 -2.90
CA THR A 135 10.32 1.09 -2.47
C THR A 135 9.41 0.35 -3.44
N VAL A 136 8.40 1.03 -4.02
CA VAL A 136 7.52 0.42 -5.05
C VAL A 136 8.30 0.08 -6.31
N ALA A 137 9.14 0.98 -6.80
CA ALA A 137 9.98 0.72 -7.96
C ALA A 137 10.89 -0.51 -7.75
N ARG A 138 11.42 -0.70 -6.54
CA ARG A 138 12.25 -1.86 -6.18
C ARG A 138 11.42 -3.10 -5.87
N ALA A 139 10.26 -2.96 -5.23
CA ALA A 139 9.34 -4.07 -4.97
C ALA A 139 8.73 -4.64 -6.27
N SER A 140 8.86 -3.94 -7.40
CA SER A 140 8.44 -4.44 -8.72
C SER A 140 9.12 -5.76 -9.11
N HIS A 141 10.24 -6.10 -8.52
CA HIS A 141 10.93 -7.39 -8.71
C HIS A 141 10.43 -8.50 -7.78
N THR A 142 9.58 -8.19 -6.80
CA THR A 142 9.00 -9.19 -5.89
C THR A 142 7.61 -9.63 -6.39
N ARG A 143 7.16 -10.82 -6.00
CA ARG A 143 5.78 -11.28 -6.26
C ARG A 143 4.76 -10.72 -5.26
N CYS A 144 5.18 -9.82 -4.42
CA CYS A 144 4.39 -9.19 -3.37
C CYS A 144 3.53 -8.06 -3.94
N GLY A 145 2.24 -8.01 -3.59
CA GLY A 145 1.39 -6.85 -3.86
C GLY A 145 1.81 -5.66 -2.99
N VAL A 146 1.58 -4.45 -3.48
CA VAL A 146 1.86 -3.22 -2.73
C VAL A 146 0.57 -2.49 -2.43
N PHE A 147 0.31 -2.22 -1.16
CA PHE A 147 -0.83 -1.44 -0.71
C PHE A 147 -0.38 -0.11 -0.14
N VAL A 148 -0.79 0.97 -0.79
CA VAL A 148 -0.52 2.34 -0.34
C VAL A 148 -1.73 2.85 0.41
N ALA A 149 -1.61 2.96 1.72
CA ALA A 149 -2.67 3.45 2.60
C ALA A 149 -2.75 4.98 2.57
N THR A 150 -3.96 5.51 2.66
CA THR A 150 -4.23 6.93 2.81
C THR A 150 -4.99 7.22 4.09
N PRO A 151 -4.85 8.42 4.69
CA PRO A 151 -5.57 8.82 5.89
C PRO A 151 -7.09 8.72 5.77
N GLU A 152 -7.59 8.89 4.56
CA GLU A 152 -9.01 8.91 4.27
C GLU A 152 -9.41 7.76 3.35
N MET A 153 -9.49 6.54 3.87
CA MET A 153 -10.28 5.51 3.20
C MET A 153 -11.76 5.91 3.35
N ARG A 154 -12.26 6.71 2.42
CA ARG A 154 -13.64 7.23 2.46
C ARG A 154 -14.61 6.09 2.22
N SER A 155 -15.32 5.71 3.27
CA SER A 155 -16.41 4.73 3.22
C SER A 155 -17.44 5.12 2.17
N GLY A 156 -17.93 4.14 1.41
CA GLY A 156 -19.01 4.33 0.43
C GLY A 156 -18.56 4.77 -0.97
N ARG A 157 -17.28 5.11 -1.20
CA ARG A 157 -16.78 5.36 -2.55
C ARG A 157 -16.52 4.05 -3.30
N PRO A 158 -16.64 4.04 -4.65
CA PRO A 158 -16.42 2.84 -5.44
C PRO A 158 -14.98 2.35 -5.36
N ILE A 159 -14.80 1.03 -5.45
CA ILE A 159 -13.52 0.46 -5.82
C ILE A 159 -13.39 0.56 -7.33
N VAL A 160 -12.27 1.10 -7.79
CA VAL A 160 -11.97 1.21 -9.21
C VAL A 160 -10.89 0.20 -9.59
N LEU A 161 -11.22 -0.69 -10.52
CA LEU A 161 -10.27 -1.60 -11.14
C LEU A 161 -9.81 -1.01 -12.48
N TRP A 162 -8.50 -0.78 -12.61
CA TRP A 162 -7.88 -0.53 -13.90
C TRP A 162 -7.55 -1.84 -14.57
N SER A 163 -8.23 -2.14 -15.68
CA SER A 163 -8.15 -3.44 -16.36
C SER A 163 -7.51 -3.30 -17.74
N GLU A 164 -6.48 -4.12 -17.97
CA GLU A 164 -5.85 -4.33 -19.27
C GLU A 164 -6.32 -5.66 -19.95
N GLY A 165 -7.44 -6.22 -19.48
CA GLY A 165 -8.04 -7.42 -20.05
C GLY A 165 -7.93 -8.65 -19.13
N GLU A 166 -7.52 -9.80 -19.68
CA GLU A 166 -7.59 -11.10 -18.99
C GLU A 166 -6.73 -11.20 -17.71
N HIS A 167 -5.65 -10.46 -17.65
CA HIS A 167 -4.72 -10.45 -16.52
C HIS A 167 -5.11 -9.48 -15.40
N ALA A 168 -6.28 -8.84 -15.53
CA ALA A 168 -6.74 -7.92 -14.52
C ALA A 168 -7.00 -8.63 -13.18
N PRO A 169 -6.66 -8.02 -12.05
CA PRO A 169 -6.86 -8.57 -10.71
C PRO A 169 -8.34 -8.48 -10.28
N ILE A 170 -9.23 -8.94 -11.15
CA ILE A 170 -10.69 -8.82 -10.97
C ILE A 170 -11.18 -9.56 -9.73
N GLY A 171 -10.61 -10.72 -9.42
CA GLY A 171 -11.00 -11.49 -8.23
C GLY A 171 -10.72 -10.75 -6.93
N LEU A 172 -9.58 -10.05 -6.85
CA LEU A 172 -9.24 -9.20 -5.72
C LEU A 172 -10.22 -8.02 -5.61
N ALA A 173 -10.45 -7.32 -6.73
CA ALA A 173 -11.35 -6.16 -6.76
C ALA A 173 -12.80 -6.53 -6.40
N ILE A 174 -13.30 -7.67 -6.88
CA ILE A 174 -14.62 -8.21 -6.53
C ILE A 174 -14.69 -8.48 -5.02
N ARG A 175 -13.72 -9.18 -4.44
CA ARG A 175 -13.70 -9.50 -3.02
C ARG A 175 -13.72 -8.25 -2.18
N LEU A 176 -12.84 -7.29 -2.46
CA LEU A 176 -12.78 -6.02 -1.75
C LEU A 176 -14.09 -5.22 -1.87
N ALA A 177 -14.72 -5.20 -3.07
CA ALA A 177 -15.98 -4.49 -3.27
C ALA A 177 -17.14 -5.16 -2.55
N HIS A 178 -17.21 -6.50 -2.57
CA HIS A 178 -18.19 -7.28 -1.85
C HIS A 178 -18.16 -7.02 -0.35
N GLN A 179 -16.97 -7.08 0.23
CA GLN A 179 -16.78 -6.88 1.65
C GLN A 179 -17.09 -5.45 2.09
N ALA A 180 -16.54 -4.48 1.39
CA ALA A 180 -16.82 -3.07 1.68
C ALA A 180 -18.26 -2.66 1.37
N GLN A 181 -19.07 -3.56 0.77
CA GLN A 181 -20.45 -3.30 0.32
C GLN A 181 -20.56 -2.07 -0.57
N VAL A 182 -19.55 -1.84 -1.41
CA VAL A 182 -19.46 -0.71 -2.34
C VAL A 182 -19.56 -1.18 -3.79
N LYS A 183 -19.78 -0.23 -4.69
CA LYS A 183 -19.79 -0.47 -6.13
C LYS A 183 -18.38 -0.76 -6.64
N LEU A 184 -18.28 -1.73 -7.57
CA LEU A 184 -17.06 -1.97 -8.36
C LEU A 184 -17.20 -1.28 -9.72
N LEU A 185 -16.29 -0.35 -10.02
CA LEU A 185 -16.16 0.27 -11.33
C LEU A 185 -14.93 -0.30 -12.03
N VAL A 186 -15.13 -0.93 -13.19
CA VAL A 186 -14.03 -1.46 -14.01
C VAL A 186 -13.80 -0.53 -15.19
N LEU A 187 -12.60 0.01 -15.29
CA LEU A 187 -12.17 0.84 -16.41
C LEU A 187 -11.37 -0.03 -17.38
N VAL A 188 -11.92 -0.27 -18.57
CA VAL A 188 -11.31 -1.11 -19.61
C VAL A 188 -10.89 -0.28 -20.81
N GLN A 189 -9.92 -0.77 -21.59
CA GLN A 189 -9.53 -0.15 -22.85
C GLN A 189 -10.69 -0.12 -23.85
N ALA A 190 -10.78 0.93 -24.67
CA ALA A 190 -11.83 1.06 -25.68
C ALA A 190 -11.79 -0.09 -26.70
N THR A 191 -10.59 -0.59 -27.00
CA THR A 191 -10.31 -1.66 -27.96
C THR A 191 -10.44 -3.07 -27.40
N LEU A 192 -10.75 -3.22 -26.10
CA LEU A 192 -10.86 -4.53 -25.47
C LEU A 192 -12.02 -5.33 -26.08
N ASP A 193 -11.77 -6.61 -26.37
CA ASP A 193 -12.76 -7.53 -26.96
C ASP A 193 -14.04 -7.59 -26.12
N ASP A 194 -15.20 -7.57 -26.81
CA ASP A 194 -16.50 -7.63 -26.18
C ASP A 194 -16.73 -8.93 -25.40
N ALA A 195 -16.12 -10.05 -25.84
CA ALA A 195 -16.21 -11.31 -25.11
C ALA A 195 -15.50 -11.25 -23.75
N ILE A 196 -14.35 -10.57 -23.68
CA ILE A 196 -13.62 -10.35 -22.42
C ILE A 196 -14.45 -9.45 -21.49
N VAL A 197 -15.02 -8.37 -22.02
CA VAL A 197 -15.88 -7.46 -21.25
C VAL A 197 -17.12 -8.19 -20.70
N ALA A 198 -17.75 -9.04 -21.53
CA ALA A 198 -18.89 -9.87 -21.09
C ALA A 198 -18.48 -10.87 -19.98
N GLY A 199 -17.30 -11.49 -20.12
CA GLY A 199 -16.73 -12.37 -19.10
C GLY A 199 -16.48 -11.65 -17.77
N LEU A 200 -15.94 -10.44 -17.80
CA LEU A 200 -15.79 -9.61 -16.61
C LEU A 200 -17.13 -9.28 -15.96
N ALA A 201 -18.12 -8.87 -16.75
CA ALA A 201 -19.47 -8.57 -16.27
C ALA A 201 -20.14 -9.78 -15.60
N GLN A 202 -20.00 -10.97 -16.22
CA GLN A 202 -20.52 -12.21 -15.67
C GLN A 202 -19.88 -12.57 -14.33
N ARG A 203 -18.56 -12.41 -14.21
CA ARG A 203 -17.82 -12.68 -12.94
C ARG A 203 -18.28 -11.74 -11.82
N ILE A 204 -18.48 -10.46 -12.12
CA ILE A 204 -18.96 -9.47 -11.16
C ILE A 204 -20.38 -9.82 -10.71
N ALA A 205 -21.27 -10.12 -11.65
CA ALA A 205 -22.65 -10.48 -11.37
C ALA A 205 -22.76 -11.79 -10.55
N ALA A 206 -21.97 -12.81 -10.90
CA ALA A 206 -21.92 -14.08 -10.18
C ALA A 206 -21.49 -13.93 -8.72
N ALA A 207 -20.68 -12.91 -8.43
CA ALA A 207 -20.23 -12.58 -7.07
C ALA A 207 -21.25 -11.73 -6.28
N GLY A 208 -22.37 -11.34 -6.86
CA GLY A 208 -23.39 -10.50 -6.22
C GLY A 208 -22.94 -9.05 -5.97
N VAL A 209 -21.90 -8.58 -6.66
CA VAL A 209 -21.35 -7.23 -6.52
C VAL A 209 -22.05 -6.29 -7.50
N ARG A 210 -22.44 -5.10 -7.04
CA ARG A 210 -22.91 -4.03 -7.93
C ARG A 210 -21.73 -3.51 -8.74
N GLY A 211 -21.67 -3.87 -10.03
CA GLY A 211 -20.58 -3.50 -10.92
C GLY A 211 -21.00 -2.65 -12.09
N GLU A 212 -20.08 -1.85 -12.58
CA GLU A 212 -20.20 -1.08 -13.81
C GLU A 212 -18.89 -1.20 -14.58
N ILE A 213 -18.96 -1.45 -15.87
CA ILE A 213 -17.80 -1.47 -16.75
C ILE A 213 -17.89 -0.26 -17.68
N ARG A 214 -16.81 0.53 -17.72
CA ARG A 214 -16.70 1.70 -18.62
C ARG A 214 -15.50 1.53 -19.52
N ARG A 215 -15.70 1.77 -20.79
CA ARG A 215 -14.62 1.84 -21.76
C ARG A 215 -13.93 3.21 -21.66
N ARG A 216 -12.58 3.19 -21.67
CA ARG A 216 -11.74 4.39 -21.68
C ARG A 216 -11.58 4.88 -23.13
N ALA A 217 -11.56 6.18 -23.35
CA ALA A 217 -11.47 6.73 -24.71
C ALA A 217 -10.09 6.60 -25.33
N ALA A 218 -9.00 6.63 -24.54
CA ALA A 218 -7.61 6.47 -24.99
C ALA A 218 -6.69 5.99 -23.88
N ASP A 219 -5.47 5.56 -24.23
CA ASP A 219 -4.45 5.00 -23.35
C ASP A 219 -3.36 6.01 -22.96
N THR A 220 -3.64 7.31 -23.03
CA THR A 220 -2.70 8.33 -22.56
C THR A 220 -2.86 8.54 -21.05
N SER A 221 -1.73 8.75 -20.36
CA SER A 221 -1.68 9.01 -18.91
C SER A 221 -2.65 10.12 -18.49
N GLY A 222 -2.70 11.21 -19.26
CA GLY A 222 -3.57 12.33 -18.94
C GLY A 222 -5.07 12.01 -18.99
N GLU A 223 -5.49 11.07 -19.83
CA GLU A 223 -6.89 10.62 -19.91
C GLU A 223 -7.20 9.56 -18.87
N ALA A 224 -6.25 8.67 -18.59
CA ALA A 224 -6.30 7.76 -17.47
C ALA A 224 -6.52 8.52 -16.16
N TYR A 225 -5.73 9.56 -15.96
CA TYR A 225 -5.83 10.41 -14.77
C TYR A 225 -7.17 11.14 -14.67
N ARG A 226 -7.69 11.65 -15.77
CA ARG A 226 -9.03 12.28 -15.80
C ARG A 226 -10.13 11.27 -15.49
N ALA A 227 -10.06 10.06 -16.08
CA ALA A 227 -11.04 8.99 -15.84
C ALA A 227 -11.04 8.55 -14.37
N LEU A 228 -9.86 8.36 -13.77
CA LEU A 228 -9.70 7.97 -12.37
C LEU A 228 -10.18 9.07 -11.43
N ARG A 229 -9.83 10.35 -11.68
CA ARG A 229 -10.33 11.47 -10.87
C ARG A 229 -11.84 11.61 -10.98
N GLY A 230 -12.40 11.46 -12.19
CA GLY A 230 -13.84 11.50 -12.40
C GLY A 230 -14.62 10.36 -11.75
N ALA A 231 -13.96 9.22 -11.53
CA ALA A 231 -14.54 8.07 -10.84
C ALA A 231 -14.60 8.24 -9.31
N HIS A 232 -13.84 9.20 -8.74
CA HIS A 232 -13.72 9.43 -7.29
C HIS A 232 -13.52 8.13 -6.49
N PRO A 233 -12.47 7.34 -6.75
CA PRO A 233 -12.27 6.06 -6.11
C PRO A 233 -12.09 6.18 -4.59
N GLY A 234 -12.55 5.18 -3.86
CA GLY A 234 -12.13 4.93 -2.47
C GLY A 234 -10.87 4.09 -2.43
N LEU A 235 -10.73 3.19 -3.41
CA LEU A 235 -9.56 2.35 -3.62
C LEU A 235 -9.35 2.15 -5.13
N LEU A 236 -8.13 2.36 -5.60
CA LEU A 236 -7.71 1.97 -6.94
C LEU A 236 -6.98 0.62 -6.88
N VAL A 237 -7.42 -0.34 -7.69
CA VAL A 237 -6.74 -1.62 -7.90
C VAL A 237 -6.16 -1.62 -9.31
N ILE A 238 -4.88 -1.85 -9.43
CA ILE A 238 -4.17 -1.85 -10.72
C ILE A 238 -3.05 -2.90 -10.71
N ASN A 239 -2.81 -3.57 -11.83
CA ASN A 239 -1.64 -4.41 -11.99
C ASN A 239 -0.41 -3.53 -12.24
N ARG A 240 0.68 -3.76 -11.54
CA ARG A 240 1.92 -2.98 -11.67
C ARG A 240 2.64 -3.17 -13.03
N ALA A 241 2.29 -4.23 -13.78
CA ALA A 241 2.82 -4.44 -15.13
C ALA A 241 2.05 -3.65 -16.20
N THR A 242 1.01 -2.91 -15.83
CA THR A 242 0.27 -2.08 -16.81
C THR A 242 1.14 -0.92 -17.29
N PRO A 243 1.01 -0.50 -18.56
CA PRO A 243 1.73 0.66 -19.08
C PRO A 243 1.59 1.89 -18.19
N LEU A 244 0.38 2.16 -17.68
CA LEU A 244 0.13 3.28 -16.77
C LEU A 244 0.96 3.22 -15.48
N ALA A 245 1.13 2.03 -14.90
CA ALA A 245 1.90 1.85 -13.66
C ALA A 245 3.43 1.92 -13.88
N LEU A 246 3.87 1.81 -15.13
CA LEU A 246 5.29 1.87 -15.52
C LEU A 246 5.73 3.29 -15.92
N GLU A 247 4.81 4.26 -15.99
CA GLU A 247 5.16 5.63 -16.32
C GLU A 247 5.92 6.33 -15.20
N GLU A 248 6.86 7.20 -15.56
CA GLU A 248 7.69 7.95 -14.60
C GLU A 248 6.85 8.82 -13.64
N ASP A 249 5.72 9.33 -14.13
CA ASP A 249 4.81 10.19 -13.37
C ASP A 249 3.77 9.42 -12.53
N PHE A 250 3.71 8.10 -12.63
CA PHE A 250 2.70 7.29 -11.94
C PHE A 250 2.70 7.49 -10.44
N GLU A 251 3.88 7.58 -9.82
CA GLU A 251 4.01 7.81 -8.38
C GLU A 251 3.44 9.18 -7.97
N SER A 252 3.77 10.23 -8.73
CA SER A 252 3.23 11.57 -8.51
C SER A 252 1.72 11.61 -8.70
N PHE A 253 1.22 10.81 -9.63
CA PHE A 253 -0.20 10.64 -9.84
C PHE A 253 -0.88 9.94 -8.65
N VAL A 254 -0.33 8.84 -8.16
CA VAL A 254 -0.84 8.14 -6.97
C VAL A 254 -0.88 9.08 -5.77
N ASP A 255 0.16 9.91 -5.59
CA ASP A 255 0.18 10.92 -4.53
C ASP A 255 -0.91 12.00 -4.71
N SER A 256 -1.34 12.26 -5.95
CA SER A 256 -2.42 13.19 -6.25
C SER A 256 -3.82 12.61 -6.11
N LEU A 257 -3.94 11.28 -6.04
CA LEU A 257 -5.22 10.60 -5.82
C LEU A 257 -5.59 10.68 -4.33
N ASP A 258 -6.85 11.04 -4.09
CA ASP A 258 -7.43 11.05 -2.75
C ASP A 258 -8.03 9.68 -2.39
N CYS A 259 -7.27 8.60 -2.65
CA CYS A 259 -7.68 7.22 -2.39
C CYS A 259 -6.48 6.32 -2.10
N ALA A 260 -6.75 5.19 -1.47
CA ALA A 260 -5.74 4.12 -1.36
C ALA A 260 -5.48 3.47 -2.73
N VAL A 261 -4.29 2.89 -2.89
CA VAL A 261 -3.91 2.20 -4.13
C VAL A 261 -3.40 0.81 -3.82
N PHE A 262 -3.91 -0.19 -4.52
CA PHE A 262 -3.44 -1.55 -4.47
C PHE A 262 -2.79 -1.93 -5.80
N LEU A 263 -1.47 -2.10 -5.77
CA LEU A 263 -0.69 -2.57 -6.90
C LEU A 263 -0.54 -4.09 -6.79
N THR A 264 -1.14 -4.83 -7.70
CA THR A 264 -0.97 -6.28 -7.74
C THR A 264 0.30 -6.66 -8.49
N ALA A 265 0.80 -7.87 -8.20
CA ALA A 265 1.94 -8.44 -8.90
C ALA A 265 1.58 -8.85 -10.33
#